data_c0ed9ddb2d1408a2a2e1d7494ff046cc
#
_entry.id   c0ed9ddb2d1408a2a2e1d7494ff046cc
#
_cell.length_a   1.000
_cell.length_b   1.000
_cell.length_c   1.000
_cell.angle_alpha   90.00
_cell.angle_beta   90.00
_cell.angle_gamma   90.00
#
_symmetry.space_group_name_H-M   'P 1'
#
loop_
_entity.id
_entity.type
_entity.pdbx_description
1 polymer ?
#
loop_
_entity_poly.entity_id
_entity_poly.type
_entity_poly.pdbx_seq_one_letter_code
_entity_poly.pdbx_strand_id
1 'polypeptide(L)'
;MKQEQQDALRAPFAKEKIQKLPTGGLQLDYVSHAWVTDRLLQVDPTWNWEPVAFDDQGLPKFDENGGLWIKLTVCGVTRYGYGEPQGRDKFDAKKGAIGNAIRVAALRFGVALDLWAKETPVTDAPKKTFDQPSAVRKAILIDKIKDAKTLAELTEIVPLIQNGEFQKTELQHLRIIFDNAKAELS
;
A
#
# COMPACT_ATOMS: atom_id res chain seq x y z
N MET A 1 -10.77 -28.20 -1.73
CA MET A 1 -9.73 -27.83 -2.75
C MET A 1 -8.71 -28.94 -2.81
N LYS A 2 -8.43 -29.49 -4.00
CA LYS A 2 -7.41 -30.53 -4.25
C LYS A 2 -6.02 -29.90 -4.37
N GLN A 3 -4.93 -30.70 -4.22
CA GLN A 3 -3.55 -30.20 -4.35
C GLN A 3 -3.29 -29.59 -5.73
N GLU A 4 -3.72 -30.23 -6.78
CA GLU A 4 -3.59 -29.73 -8.17
C GLU A 4 -4.20 -28.33 -8.37
N GLN A 5 -5.34 -28.07 -7.73
CA GLN A 5 -6.01 -26.77 -7.76
C GLN A 5 -5.22 -25.72 -6.98
N GLN A 6 -4.62 -26.09 -5.85
CA GLN A 6 -3.75 -25.20 -5.09
C GLN A 6 -2.48 -24.84 -5.89
N ASP A 7 -1.87 -25.82 -6.53
CA ASP A 7 -0.68 -25.63 -7.34
C ASP A 7 -0.97 -24.74 -8.56
N ALA A 8 -2.12 -24.95 -9.21
CA ALA A 8 -2.57 -24.11 -10.33
C ALA A 8 -2.85 -22.65 -9.90
N LEU A 9 -3.46 -22.43 -8.73
CA LEU A 9 -3.67 -21.07 -8.20
C LEU A 9 -2.35 -20.36 -7.89
N ARG A 10 -1.35 -21.09 -7.41
CA ARG A 10 -0.03 -20.57 -7.02
C ARG A 10 0.96 -20.46 -8.18
N ALA A 11 0.63 -21.03 -9.34
CA ALA A 11 1.51 -21.00 -10.50
C ALA A 11 1.86 -19.53 -10.87
N PRO A 12 3.14 -19.22 -11.13
CA PRO A 12 3.57 -17.88 -11.53
C PRO A 12 2.82 -17.38 -12.76
N PHE A 13 2.64 -16.08 -12.89
CA PHE A 13 2.15 -15.48 -14.12
C PHE A 13 3.29 -15.30 -15.13
N ALA A 14 2.98 -15.49 -16.41
CA ALA A 14 3.91 -15.19 -17.49
C ALA A 14 4.26 -13.69 -17.47
N LYS A 15 5.49 -13.34 -17.85
CA LYS A 15 6.02 -11.98 -17.77
C LYS A 15 5.16 -10.95 -18.50
N GLU A 16 4.51 -11.35 -19.58
CA GLU A 16 3.64 -10.51 -20.42
C GLU A 16 2.35 -10.11 -19.69
N LYS A 17 1.94 -10.85 -18.65
CA LYS A 17 0.77 -10.58 -17.82
C LYS A 17 1.11 -9.68 -16.62
N ILE A 18 2.39 -9.46 -16.35
CA ILE A 18 2.88 -8.63 -15.24
C ILE A 18 3.09 -7.21 -15.75
N GLN A 19 2.43 -6.27 -15.12
CA GLN A 19 2.53 -4.85 -15.41
C GLN A 19 3.37 -4.16 -14.33
N LYS A 20 3.92 -2.99 -14.65
CA LYS A 20 4.64 -2.13 -13.70
C LYS A 20 3.72 -1.00 -13.26
N LEU A 21 3.50 -0.88 -11.97
CA LEU A 21 2.74 0.21 -11.37
C LEU A 21 3.71 1.17 -10.68
N PRO A 22 3.81 2.43 -11.14
CA PRO A 22 4.61 3.45 -10.46
C PRO A 22 3.96 3.81 -9.13
N THR A 23 4.67 3.64 -8.03
CA THR A 23 4.20 3.95 -6.68
C THR A 23 5.33 4.54 -5.87
N GLY A 24 5.22 5.83 -5.51
CA GLY A 24 6.19 6.49 -4.62
C GLY A 24 7.66 6.44 -5.07
N GLY A 25 7.93 6.44 -6.39
CA GLY A 25 9.29 6.33 -6.95
C GLY A 25 9.78 4.89 -7.14
N LEU A 26 8.98 3.89 -6.76
CA LEU A 26 9.22 2.47 -6.99
C LEU A 26 8.32 1.96 -8.12
N GLN A 27 8.75 0.91 -8.79
CA GLN A 27 7.91 0.17 -9.74
C GLN A 27 7.53 -1.17 -9.13
N LEU A 28 6.24 -1.31 -8.81
CA LEU A 28 5.69 -2.54 -8.26
C LEU A 28 5.23 -3.46 -9.38
N ASP A 29 5.53 -4.76 -9.26
CA ASP A 29 5.02 -5.79 -10.13
C ASP A 29 3.54 -6.02 -9.83
N TYR A 30 2.70 -5.94 -10.86
CA TYR A 30 1.26 -5.92 -10.72
C TYR A 30 0.58 -6.85 -11.73
N VAL A 31 -0.39 -7.62 -11.28
CA VAL A 31 -1.28 -8.40 -12.15
C VAL A 31 -2.69 -7.81 -12.09
N SER A 32 -3.24 -7.47 -13.26
CA SER A 32 -4.59 -6.91 -13.34
C SER A 32 -5.64 -7.90 -12.83
N HIS A 33 -6.77 -7.38 -12.34
CA HIS A 33 -7.88 -8.23 -11.90
C HIS A 33 -8.42 -9.14 -13.00
N ALA A 34 -8.27 -8.76 -14.28
CA ALA A 34 -8.66 -9.60 -15.41
C ALA A 34 -7.85 -10.90 -15.47
N TRP A 35 -6.53 -10.84 -15.28
CA TRP A 35 -5.69 -12.03 -15.25
C TRP A 35 -5.88 -12.87 -13.99
N VAL A 36 -6.22 -12.22 -12.86
CA VAL A 36 -6.62 -12.94 -11.65
C VAL A 36 -7.94 -13.69 -11.88
N THR A 37 -8.92 -13.03 -12.49
CA THR A 37 -10.20 -13.65 -12.86
C THR A 37 -10.01 -14.82 -13.82
N ASP A 38 -9.18 -14.66 -14.84
CA ASP A 38 -8.82 -15.74 -15.79
C ASP A 38 -8.24 -16.96 -15.06
N ARG A 39 -7.31 -16.74 -14.11
CA ARG A 39 -6.75 -17.80 -13.29
C ARG A 39 -7.81 -18.52 -12.44
N LEU A 40 -8.72 -17.76 -11.83
CA LEU A 40 -9.81 -18.34 -11.04
C LEU A 40 -10.73 -19.20 -11.89
N LEU A 41 -11.11 -18.73 -13.09
CA LEU A 41 -11.93 -19.47 -14.06
C LEU A 41 -11.26 -20.74 -14.54
N GLN A 42 -9.95 -20.74 -14.77
CA GLN A 42 -9.20 -21.93 -15.17
C GLN A 42 -9.18 -23.02 -14.11
N VAL A 43 -9.17 -22.63 -12.82
CA VAL A 43 -9.08 -23.58 -11.70
C VAL A 43 -10.46 -24.03 -11.22
N ASP A 44 -11.41 -23.12 -11.20
CA ASP A 44 -12.80 -23.36 -10.78
C ASP A 44 -13.74 -22.48 -11.59
N PRO A 45 -14.35 -22.98 -12.66
CA PRO A 45 -15.34 -22.22 -13.44
C PRO A 45 -16.57 -21.77 -12.63
N THR A 46 -16.77 -22.36 -11.45
CA THR A 46 -17.90 -22.05 -10.56
C THR A 46 -17.52 -21.10 -9.42
N TRP A 47 -16.30 -20.54 -9.45
CA TRP A 47 -15.89 -19.57 -8.45
C TRP A 47 -16.90 -18.43 -8.33
N ASN A 48 -17.05 -17.90 -7.14
CA ASN A 48 -18.01 -16.83 -6.89
C ASN A 48 -17.47 -15.85 -5.85
N TRP A 49 -17.96 -14.62 -5.89
CA TRP A 49 -17.74 -13.65 -4.84
C TRP A 49 -19.05 -12.98 -4.43
N GLU A 50 -19.14 -12.56 -3.19
CA GLU A 50 -20.24 -11.77 -2.66
C GLU A 50 -19.74 -10.70 -1.70
N PRO A 51 -20.41 -9.54 -1.59
CA PRO A 51 -20.10 -8.57 -0.56
C PRO A 51 -20.40 -9.17 0.83
N VAL A 52 -19.65 -8.72 1.83
CA VAL A 52 -19.86 -9.15 3.23
C VAL A 52 -21.16 -8.58 3.78
N ALA A 53 -21.57 -7.41 3.31
CA ALA A 53 -22.80 -6.75 3.70
C ALA A 53 -23.47 -6.08 2.49
N PHE A 54 -24.79 -5.92 2.58
CA PHE A 54 -25.62 -5.21 1.62
C PHE A 54 -26.22 -3.96 2.29
N ASP A 55 -26.52 -2.95 1.50
CA ASP A 55 -27.28 -1.79 1.92
C ASP A 55 -28.80 -2.06 1.89
N ASP A 56 -29.59 -1.08 2.29
CA ASP A 56 -31.07 -1.20 2.35
C ASP A 56 -31.74 -1.39 0.99
N GLN A 57 -31.01 -1.18 -0.11
CA GLN A 57 -31.47 -1.40 -1.49
C GLN A 57 -31.03 -2.76 -2.05
N GLY A 58 -30.33 -3.56 -1.23
CA GLY A 58 -29.79 -4.86 -1.66
C GLY A 58 -28.53 -4.73 -2.55
N LEU A 59 -27.85 -3.59 -2.54
CA LEU A 59 -26.59 -3.37 -3.24
C LEU A 59 -25.40 -3.63 -2.31
N PRO A 60 -24.20 -3.93 -2.86
CA PRO A 60 -22.99 -4.07 -2.06
C PRO A 60 -22.75 -2.84 -1.16
N LYS A 61 -22.66 -3.05 0.15
CA LYS A 61 -22.38 -2.00 1.12
C LYS A 61 -20.90 -1.65 1.11
N PHE A 62 -20.60 -0.44 0.66
CA PHE A 62 -19.28 0.16 0.77
C PHE A 62 -19.14 0.83 2.14
N ASP A 63 -17.93 0.84 2.70
CA ASP A 63 -17.63 1.57 3.93
C ASP A 63 -17.56 3.10 3.69
N GLU A 64 -17.35 3.87 4.75
CA GLU A 64 -17.28 5.34 4.71
C GLU A 64 -16.16 5.88 3.83
N ASN A 65 -15.10 5.09 3.59
CA ASN A 65 -13.98 5.43 2.72
C ASN A 65 -14.19 4.95 1.27
N GLY A 66 -15.32 4.30 0.98
CA GLY A 66 -15.63 3.72 -0.33
C GLY A 66 -14.98 2.36 -0.59
N GLY A 67 -14.43 1.73 0.43
CA GLY A 67 -13.87 0.39 0.37
C GLY A 67 -14.94 -0.71 0.44
N LEU A 68 -14.60 -1.91 0.00
CA LEU A 68 -15.51 -3.04 -0.07
C LEU A 68 -14.89 -4.31 0.51
N TRP A 69 -15.58 -4.92 1.49
CA TRP A 69 -15.29 -6.26 1.96
C TRP A 69 -16.07 -7.30 1.15
N ILE A 70 -15.36 -8.32 0.68
CA ILE A 70 -15.96 -9.44 -0.04
C ILE A 70 -15.58 -10.79 0.58
N LYS A 71 -16.42 -11.80 0.30
CA LYS A 71 -16.10 -13.20 0.40
C LYS A 71 -15.84 -13.73 -1.01
N LEU A 72 -14.72 -14.36 -1.22
CA LEU A 72 -14.37 -15.06 -2.46
C LEU A 72 -14.38 -16.56 -2.18
N THR A 73 -15.17 -17.30 -2.95
CA THR A 73 -15.24 -18.75 -2.86
C THR A 73 -14.66 -19.40 -4.10
N VAL A 74 -13.65 -20.27 -3.89
CA VAL A 74 -12.97 -21.02 -4.95
C VAL A 74 -12.84 -22.47 -4.51
N CYS A 75 -13.27 -23.41 -5.33
CA CYS A 75 -13.25 -24.85 -5.04
C CYS A 75 -13.88 -25.17 -3.66
N GLY A 76 -14.99 -24.51 -3.34
CA GLY A 76 -15.72 -24.68 -2.08
C GLY A 76 -15.05 -24.08 -0.83
N VAL A 77 -13.91 -23.40 -0.97
CA VAL A 77 -13.22 -22.70 0.13
C VAL A 77 -13.48 -21.21 0.02
N THR A 78 -13.83 -20.56 1.15
CA THR A 78 -14.10 -19.12 1.21
C THR A 78 -12.97 -18.36 1.92
N ARG A 79 -12.55 -17.25 1.34
CA ARG A 79 -11.58 -16.30 1.88
C ARG A 79 -12.13 -14.87 1.78
N TYR A 80 -11.68 -14.00 2.68
CA TYR A 80 -12.08 -12.60 2.70
C TYR A 80 -11.04 -11.72 2.01
N GLY A 81 -11.51 -10.67 1.34
CA GLY A 81 -10.68 -9.63 0.78
C GLY A 81 -11.29 -8.25 1.00
N TYR A 82 -10.43 -7.26 1.18
CA TYR A 82 -10.81 -5.86 1.24
C TYR A 82 -10.21 -5.13 0.06
N GLY A 83 -11.01 -4.34 -0.63
CA GLY A 83 -10.59 -3.50 -1.73
C GLY A 83 -10.78 -2.04 -1.42
N GLU A 84 -9.70 -1.29 -1.47
CA GLU A 84 -9.74 0.17 -1.39
C GLU A 84 -10.24 0.77 -2.70
N PRO A 85 -10.92 1.94 -2.66
CA PRO A 85 -11.36 2.64 -3.86
C PRO A 85 -10.15 3.07 -4.70
N GLN A 86 -10.22 2.82 -6.00
CA GLN A 86 -9.20 3.21 -6.96
C GLN A 86 -9.88 3.83 -8.19
N GLY A 87 -9.47 5.02 -8.57
CA GLY A 87 -10.02 5.70 -9.73
C GLY A 87 -10.11 7.20 -9.54
N ARG A 88 -10.43 7.91 -10.64
CA ARG A 88 -10.47 9.38 -10.67
C ARG A 88 -11.82 9.95 -10.26
N ASP A 89 -12.88 9.19 -10.41
CA ASP A 89 -14.24 9.57 -10.04
C ASP A 89 -14.92 8.50 -9.16
N LYS A 90 -16.12 8.83 -8.65
CA LYS A 90 -16.86 7.94 -7.74
C LYS A 90 -17.28 6.61 -8.38
N PHE A 91 -17.48 6.56 -9.71
CA PHE A 91 -17.88 5.33 -10.39
C PHE A 91 -16.68 4.43 -10.63
N ASP A 92 -15.57 4.98 -11.07
CA ASP A 92 -14.31 4.23 -11.23
C ASP A 92 -13.77 3.77 -9.88
N ALA A 93 -13.94 4.57 -8.82
CA ALA A 93 -13.55 4.20 -7.47
C ALA A 93 -14.26 2.91 -6.99
N LYS A 94 -15.58 2.77 -7.22
CA LYS A 94 -16.32 1.55 -6.85
C LYS A 94 -15.88 0.34 -7.66
N LYS A 95 -15.70 0.48 -8.97
CA LYS A 95 -15.16 -0.60 -9.83
C LYS A 95 -13.75 -1.02 -9.37
N GLY A 96 -12.92 -0.03 -9.04
CA GLY A 96 -11.59 -0.23 -8.51
C GLY A 96 -11.61 -1.02 -7.19
N ALA A 97 -12.51 -0.66 -6.27
CA ALA A 97 -12.68 -1.36 -5.00
C ALA A 97 -13.07 -2.84 -5.20
N ILE A 98 -14.01 -3.14 -6.10
CA ILE A 98 -14.41 -4.52 -6.42
C ILE A 98 -13.22 -5.32 -6.97
N GLY A 99 -12.54 -4.78 -7.99
CA GLY A 99 -11.40 -5.46 -8.61
C GLY A 99 -10.25 -5.69 -7.64
N ASN A 100 -9.98 -4.71 -6.78
CA ASN A 100 -8.96 -4.81 -5.74
C ASN A 100 -9.33 -5.82 -4.66
N ALA A 101 -10.59 -5.84 -4.21
CA ALA A 101 -11.08 -6.82 -3.25
C ALA A 101 -10.91 -8.26 -3.75
N ILE A 102 -11.25 -8.53 -5.03
CA ILE A 102 -11.07 -9.84 -5.66
C ILE A 102 -9.58 -10.23 -5.68
N ARG A 103 -8.68 -9.31 -6.05
CA ARG A 103 -7.24 -9.56 -6.06
C ARG A 103 -6.71 -9.89 -4.66
N VAL A 104 -7.09 -9.09 -3.66
CA VAL A 104 -6.66 -9.28 -2.27
C VAL A 104 -7.21 -10.59 -1.69
N ALA A 105 -8.45 -10.97 -2.02
CA ALA A 105 -9.00 -12.26 -1.63
C ALA A 105 -8.28 -13.43 -2.35
N ALA A 106 -8.01 -13.31 -3.66
CA ALA A 106 -7.32 -14.32 -4.46
C ALA A 106 -5.87 -14.55 -4.00
N LEU A 107 -5.17 -13.51 -3.53
CA LEU A 107 -3.85 -13.62 -2.91
C LEU A 107 -3.84 -14.65 -1.77
N ARG A 108 -4.92 -14.72 -0.97
CA ARG A 108 -5.04 -15.66 0.15
C ARG A 108 -5.19 -17.11 -0.30
N PHE A 109 -5.44 -17.35 -1.58
CA PHE A 109 -5.37 -18.67 -2.23
C PHE A 109 -4.00 -18.92 -2.89
N GLY A 110 -3.09 -17.94 -2.83
CA GLY A 110 -1.75 -18.01 -3.42
C GLY A 110 -1.62 -17.39 -4.80
N VAL A 111 -2.67 -16.80 -5.37
CA VAL A 111 -2.64 -16.16 -6.68
C VAL A 111 -1.72 -14.94 -6.66
N ALA A 112 -0.70 -14.92 -7.52
CA ALA A 112 0.33 -13.88 -7.60
C ALA A 112 1.10 -13.64 -6.27
N LEU A 113 1.14 -14.62 -5.39
CA LEU A 113 1.78 -14.50 -4.06
C LEU A 113 3.28 -14.16 -4.18
N ASP A 114 3.95 -14.69 -5.20
CA ASP A 114 5.35 -14.42 -5.51
C ASP A 114 5.63 -12.94 -5.82
N LEU A 115 4.68 -12.22 -6.41
CA LEU A 115 4.80 -10.79 -6.69
C LEU A 115 4.64 -9.98 -5.40
N TRP A 116 3.64 -10.30 -4.59
CA TRP A 116 3.42 -9.64 -3.30
C TRP A 116 4.58 -9.87 -2.32
N ALA A 117 5.19 -11.05 -2.35
CA ALA A 117 6.36 -11.36 -1.52
C ALA A 117 7.58 -10.50 -1.89
N LYS A 118 7.72 -10.10 -3.17
CA LYS A 118 8.77 -9.18 -3.62
C LYS A 118 8.50 -7.73 -3.20
N GLU A 119 7.23 -7.35 -3.11
CA GLU A 119 6.80 -6.01 -2.68
C GLU A 119 7.02 -5.77 -1.19
N THR A 120 7.14 -6.83 -0.40
CA THR A 120 7.67 -6.72 0.95
C THR A 120 9.18 -6.75 0.82
N PRO A 121 9.89 -5.62 0.86
CA PRO A 121 11.33 -5.67 0.97
C PRO A 121 11.62 -6.42 2.28
N VAL A 122 12.08 -7.66 2.18
CA VAL A 122 12.87 -8.26 3.24
C VAL A 122 14.21 -7.51 3.18
N THR A 123 14.15 -6.24 3.45
CA THR A 123 15.32 -5.53 3.84
C THR A 123 15.49 -5.86 5.30
N ASP A 124 16.57 -6.57 5.63
CA ASP A 124 17.19 -6.50 6.96
C ASP A 124 17.63 -5.05 7.30
N ALA A 125 17.30 -4.09 6.45
CA ALA A 125 17.30 -2.70 6.83
C ALA A 125 16.21 -2.54 7.90
N PRO A 126 16.56 -2.11 9.11
CA PRO A 126 15.57 -1.86 10.14
C PRO A 126 14.51 -0.97 9.50
N LYS A 127 13.24 -1.43 9.50
CA LYS A 127 12.12 -0.53 9.22
C LYS A 127 12.42 0.69 10.07
N LYS A 128 12.50 1.86 9.45
CA LYS A 128 12.48 3.12 10.19
C LYS A 128 11.09 3.22 10.82
N THR A 129 10.85 2.40 11.85
CA THR A 129 9.76 2.62 12.78
C THR A 129 10.17 3.88 13.51
N PHE A 130 9.62 4.98 13.10
CA PHE A 130 9.66 6.14 13.93
C PHE A 130 8.78 5.80 15.15
N ASP A 131 9.41 5.37 16.24
CA ASP A 131 8.75 5.06 17.52
C ASP A 131 7.97 6.26 18.08
N GLN A 132 8.06 7.42 17.42
CA GLN A 132 7.46 8.67 17.87
C GLN A 132 6.64 9.34 16.76
N PRO A 133 5.50 9.97 17.09
CA PRO A 133 4.70 10.78 16.16
C PRO A 133 5.53 11.86 15.46
N SER A 134 5.17 12.26 14.24
CA SER A 134 5.89 13.28 13.46
C SER A 134 6.06 14.60 14.22
N ALA A 135 5.05 15.00 15.00
CA ALA A 135 5.09 16.20 15.82
C ALA A 135 6.21 16.16 16.88
N VAL A 136 6.45 15.00 17.51
CA VAL A 136 7.52 14.83 18.51
C VAL A 136 8.88 14.84 17.84
N ARG A 137 9.03 14.13 16.70
CA ARG A 137 10.28 14.16 15.92
C ARG A 137 10.62 15.56 15.45
N LYS A 138 9.60 16.32 14.99
CA LYS A 138 9.76 17.73 14.61
C LYS A 138 10.23 18.59 15.78
N ALA A 139 9.66 18.44 16.97
CA ALA A 139 10.09 19.17 18.16
C ALA A 139 11.57 18.91 18.48
N ILE A 140 11.98 17.64 18.48
CA ILE A 140 13.38 17.25 18.71
C ILE A 140 14.33 17.87 17.67
N LEU A 141 13.92 17.93 16.39
CA LEU A 141 14.73 18.56 15.35
C LEU A 141 14.83 20.08 15.53
N ILE A 142 13.73 20.72 15.94
CA ILE A 142 13.73 22.16 16.24
C ILE A 142 14.72 22.47 17.38
N ASP A 143 14.72 21.68 18.44
CA ASP A 143 15.64 21.85 19.55
C ASP A 143 17.09 21.63 19.10
N LYS A 144 17.36 20.59 18.33
CA LYS A 144 18.71 20.37 17.75
C LYS A 144 19.18 21.50 16.86
N ILE A 145 18.29 22.09 16.04
CA ILE A 145 18.63 23.23 15.18
C ILE A 145 18.98 24.45 16.05
N LYS A 146 18.22 24.72 17.11
CA LYS A 146 18.46 25.85 18.02
C LYS A 146 19.70 25.68 18.87
N ASP A 147 20.07 24.47 19.23
CA ASP A 147 21.21 24.13 20.06
C ASP A 147 22.53 24.09 19.27
N ALA A 148 22.48 24.05 17.94
CA ALA A 148 23.65 24.01 17.07
C ALA A 148 24.44 25.32 17.18
N LYS A 149 25.75 25.20 17.42
CA LYS A 149 26.67 26.32 17.62
C LYS A 149 27.58 26.55 16.42
N THR A 150 27.57 25.66 15.44
CA THR A 150 28.41 25.71 14.25
C THR A 150 27.63 25.30 12.99
N LEU A 151 28.05 25.79 11.82
CA LEU A 151 27.51 25.39 10.54
C LEU A 151 27.70 23.88 10.27
N ALA A 152 28.76 23.28 10.82
CA ALA A 152 29.00 21.84 10.69
C ALA A 152 27.92 21.05 11.41
N GLU A 153 27.57 21.41 12.65
CA GLU A 153 26.50 20.78 13.43
C GLU A 153 25.13 20.92 12.74
N LEU A 154 24.82 22.10 12.16
CA LEU A 154 23.61 22.28 11.36
C LEU A 154 23.58 21.37 10.14
N THR A 155 24.70 21.17 9.47
CA THR A 155 24.75 20.31 8.28
C THR A 155 24.47 18.87 8.60
N GLU A 156 24.81 18.37 9.79
CA GLU A 156 24.51 17.02 10.25
C GLU A 156 22.99 16.78 10.48
N ILE A 157 22.21 17.85 10.66
CA ILE A 157 20.76 17.76 10.86
C ILE A 157 20.02 17.60 9.53
N VAL A 158 20.57 18.02 8.40
CA VAL A 158 19.94 17.97 7.08
C VAL A 158 19.43 16.58 6.71
N PRO A 159 20.22 15.50 6.83
CA PRO A 159 19.75 14.15 6.55
C PRO A 159 18.59 13.71 7.44
N LEU A 160 18.54 14.18 8.69
CA LEU A 160 17.46 13.85 9.63
C LEU A 160 16.13 14.52 9.22
N ILE A 161 16.19 15.74 8.67
CA ILE A 161 15.01 16.43 8.12
C ILE A 161 14.53 15.73 6.85
N GLN A 162 15.44 15.39 5.94
CA GLN A 162 15.12 14.76 4.66
C GLN A 162 14.52 13.35 4.81
N ASN A 163 15.04 12.61 5.78
CA ASN A 163 14.62 11.23 6.03
C ASN A 163 13.48 11.11 7.07
N GLY A 164 12.99 12.23 7.61
CA GLY A 164 12.08 12.24 8.75
C GLY A 164 10.60 11.97 8.42
N GLU A 165 10.22 11.81 7.14
CA GLU A 165 8.82 11.59 6.72
C GLU A 165 7.83 12.59 7.32
N PHE A 166 8.11 13.87 7.14
CA PHE A 166 7.27 14.97 7.59
C PHE A 166 6.27 15.40 6.52
N GLN A 167 5.12 15.93 6.94
CA GLN A 167 4.16 16.55 6.04
C GLN A 167 4.75 17.85 5.43
N LYS A 168 4.22 18.27 4.27
CA LYS A 168 4.72 19.45 3.55
C LYS A 168 4.77 20.72 4.42
N THR A 169 3.77 20.93 5.25
CA THR A 169 3.69 22.07 6.20
C THR A 169 4.75 21.98 7.30
N GLU A 170 5.03 20.79 7.79
CA GLU A 170 6.06 20.53 8.80
C GLU A 170 7.45 20.76 8.24
N LEU A 171 7.71 20.31 7.01
CA LEU A 171 8.97 20.55 6.29
C LEU A 171 9.22 22.05 6.04
N GLN A 172 8.17 22.80 5.66
CA GLN A 172 8.28 24.24 5.49
C GLN A 172 8.68 24.94 6.79
N HIS A 173 8.07 24.56 7.90
CA HIS A 173 8.39 25.12 9.20
C HIS A 173 9.84 24.79 9.65
N LEU A 174 10.26 23.53 9.49
CA LEU A 174 11.63 23.12 9.80
C LEU A 174 12.65 23.88 8.93
N ARG A 175 12.34 24.12 7.67
CA ARG A 175 13.22 24.85 6.73
C ARG A 175 13.41 26.31 7.18
N ILE A 176 12.33 26.98 7.55
CA ILE A 176 12.41 28.37 8.04
C ILE A 176 13.30 28.47 9.28
N ILE A 177 13.14 27.55 10.25
CA ILE A 177 13.96 27.56 11.47
C ILE A 177 15.43 27.26 11.16
N PHE A 178 15.67 26.32 10.25
CA PHE A 178 17.03 25.97 9.81
C PHE A 178 17.72 27.12 9.10
N ASP A 179 17.04 27.81 8.17
CA ASP A 179 17.60 28.96 7.44
C ASP A 179 17.89 30.13 8.36
N ASN A 180 17.07 30.38 9.37
CA ASN A 180 17.31 31.39 10.40
C ASN A 180 18.57 31.06 11.24
N ALA A 181 18.65 29.83 11.74
CA ALA A 181 19.83 29.41 12.52
C ALA A 181 21.11 29.43 11.68
N LYS A 182 21.03 29.09 10.39
CA LYS A 182 22.17 29.21 9.49
C LYS A 182 22.62 30.62 9.28
N ALA A 183 21.70 31.59 9.18
CA ALA A 183 22.02 33.01 9.04
C ALA A 183 22.67 33.58 10.31
N GLU A 184 22.28 33.10 11.49
CA GLU A 184 22.89 33.53 12.77
C GLU A 184 24.31 32.98 12.97
N LEU A 185 24.67 31.87 12.32
CA LEU A 185 25.98 31.22 12.42
C LEU A 185 26.93 31.55 11.25
N SER A 186 26.49 32.37 10.29
CA SER A 186 27.26 32.78 9.11
C SER A 186 27.88 34.14 9.32
#